data_71a3764d0fc747cfd3b838208fda42e9
#
_entry.id   71a3764d0fc747cfd3b838208fda42e9
#
_cell.length_a   1.000
_cell.length_b   1.000
_cell.length_c   1.000
_cell.angle_alpha   90.00
_cell.angle_beta   90.00
_cell.angle_gamma   90.00
#
_symmetry.space_group_name_H-M   'P 1'
#
loop_
_entity.id
_entity.type
_entity.pdbx_description
1 polymer ?
#
loop_
_entity_poly.entity_id
_entity_poly.type
_entity_poly.pdbx_seq_one_letter_code
_entity_poly.pdbx_strand_id
1 'polypeptide(L)'
;LQELRALVGILPVKGPGILVTLTDAPRATEGSEELGGPEEAMLVHDQDLIQLVNELRCAGAEAISINDQRMGALSDIRCSGPVIRVNGSQVAGPFRIKVIGDKDALYSALTIRGGYKERLEQYGPTVTIQKRDLLELPAIAASPELDRARPILPAEKPATGGE
;
A
#
# COMPACT_ATOMS: atom_id res chain seq x y z
N LEU A 1 -16.57 9.14 -15.60
CA LEU A 1 -16.06 10.09 -14.59
C LEU A 1 -15.93 9.46 -13.20
N GLN A 2 -16.90 8.65 -12.72
CA GLN A 2 -16.82 8.00 -11.41
C GLN A 2 -15.69 6.96 -11.34
N GLU A 3 -15.46 6.18 -12.38
CA GLU A 3 -14.36 5.22 -12.45
C GLU A 3 -12.99 5.89 -12.34
N LEU A 4 -12.79 7.01 -13.04
CA LEU A 4 -11.56 7.80 -12.92
C LEU A 4 -11.37 8.35 -11.50
N ARG A 5 -12.44 8.81 -10.86
CA ARG A 5 -12.41 9.29 -9.47
C ARG A 5 -12.07 8.15 -8.49
N ALA A 6 -12.61 6.94 -8.73
CA ALA A 6 -12.27 5.76 -7.96
C ALA A 6 -10.80 5.35 -8.17
N LEU A 7 -10.32 5.36 -9.42
CA LEU A 7 -8.95 5.01 -9.79
C LEU A 7 -7.92 5.94 -9.13
N VAL A 8 -8.17 7.25 -9.14
CA VAL A 8 -7.27 8.22 -8.47
C VAL A 8 -7.44 8.28 -6.95
N GLY A 9 -8.36 7.50 -6.39
CA GLY A 9 -8.55 7.36 -4.95
C GLY A 9 -9.49 8.37 -4.31
N ILE A 10 -10.14 9.27 -5.07
CA ILE A 10 -11.07 10.29 -4.55
C ILE A 10 -12.39 9.70 -4.04
N LEU A 11 -12.76 8.51 -4.53
CA LEU A 11 -13.95 7.80 -4.05
C LEU A 11 -13.55 6.57 -3.23
N PRO A 12 -14.32 6.22 -2.19
CA PRO A 12 -14.17 4.92 -1.54
C PRO A 12 -14.52 3.82 -2.54
N VAL A 13 -13.89 2.67 -2.37
CA VAL A 13 -14.09 1.50 -3.25
C VAL A 13 -14.27 0.24 -2.44
N LYS A 14 -14.93 -0.76 -3.03
CA LYS A 14 -15.10 -2.08 -2.44
C LYS A 14 -14.92 -3.17 -3.48
N GLY A 15 -14.43 -4.32 -3.05
CA GLY A 15 -14.24 -5.48 -3.93
C GLY A 15 -13.53 -6.63 -3.24
N PRO A 16 -13.32 -7.73 -3.96
CA PRO A 16 -12.53 -8.85 -3.48
C PRO A 16 -11.04 -8.48 -3.43
N GLY A 17 -10.27 -9.23 -2.65
CA GLY A 17 -8.85 -9.01 -2.58
C GLY A 17 -8.17 -9.73 -1.41
N ILE A 18 -7.12 -9.13 -0.87
CA ILE A 18 -6.37 -9.67 0.26
C ILE A 18 -6.20 -8.63 1.37
N LEU A 19 -6.15 -9.12 2.60
CA LEU A 19 -5.69 -8.37 3.76
C LEU A 19 -4.31 -8.89 4.15
N VAL A 20 -3.30 -8.03 4.03
CA VAL A 20 -1.94 -8.30 4.50
C VAL A 20 -1.74 -7.61 5.83
N THR A 21 -1.22 -8.34 6.82
CA THR A 21 -0.87 -7.78 8.12
C THR A 21 0.62 -7.98 8.36
N LEU A 22 1.34 -6.88 8.56
CA LEU A 22 2.74 -6.90 8.97
C LEU A 22 2.82 -6.57 10.46
N THR A 23 3.54 -7.39 11.19
CA THR A 23 3.78 -7.22 12.63
C THR A 23 5.27 -7.24 12.89
N ASP A 24 5.75 -6.30 13.68
CA ASP A 24 7.13 -6.27 14.14
C ASP A 24 7.49 -7.57 14.85
N ALA A 25 8.76 -7.94 14.84
CA ALA A 25 9.22 -9.09 15.61
C ALA A 25 8.94 -8.86 17.11
N PRO A 26 8.63 -9.93 17.86
CA PRO A 26 8.51 -9.84 19.31
C PRO A 26 9.83 -9.30 19.89
N ARG A 27 9.76 -8.30 20.77
CA ARG A 27 10.95 -7.88 21.52
C ARG A 27 11.45 -9.06 22.34
N ALA A 28 12.77 -9.30 22.29
CA ALA A 28 13.42 -10.26 23.17
C ALA A 28 13.10 -9.88 24.64
N THR A 29 12.49 -10.78 25.37
CA THR A 29 12.39 -10.66 26.83
C THR A 29 13.78 -10.82 27.42
N GLU A 30 14.10 -10.04 28.47
CA GLU A 30 15.38 -10.17 29.20
C GLU A 30 15.66 -11.65 29.49
N GLY A 31 16.73 -12.19 28.89
CA GLY A 31 17.14 -13.59 29.07
C GLY A 31 17.12 -14.47 27.80
N SER A 32 16.64 -14.02 26.66
CA SER A 32 16.71 -14.78 25.40
C SER A 32 17.88 -14.28 24.53
N GLU A 33 19.04 -14.93 24.66
CA GLU A 33 20.25 -14.62 23.88
C GLU A 33 20.18 -15.10 22.39
N GLU A 34 19.03 -15.54 21.89
CA GLU A 34 18.99 -16.29 20.62
C GLU A 34 18.57 -15.54 19.35
N LEU A 35 18.29 -14.24 19.41
CA LEU A 35 18.05 -13.44 18.19
C LEU A 35 18.94 -12.19 18.20
N GLY A 36 20.25 -12.41 18.04
CA GLY A 36 21.28 -11.38 18.00
C GLY A 36 21.32 -10.59 16.70
N GLY A 37 20.25 -9.90 16.35
CA GLY A 37 20.23 -8.86 15.34
C GLY A 37 20.09 -7.48 15.99
N PRO A 38 20.52 -6.38 15.34
CA PRO A 38 20.25 -5.05 15.84
C PRO A 38 18.73 -4.84 15.99
N GLU A 39 18.29 -4.23 17.10
CA GLU A 39 16.86 -3.99 17.41
C GLU A 39 16.09 -3.35 16.24
N GLU A 40 16.77 -2.52 15.43
CA GLU A 40 16.21 -1.88 14.24
C GLU A 40 15.81 -2.86 13.14
N ALA A 41 16.52 -3.99 12.99
CA ALA A 41 16.22 -5.00 11.97
C ALA A 41 14.93 -5.79 12.26
N MET A 42 14.40 -5.71 13.47
CA MET A 42 13.20 -6.42 13.92
C MET A 42 11.90 -5.63 13.70
N LEU A 43 12.02 -4.38 13.27
CA LEU A 43 10.90 -3.50 13.03
C LEU A 43 10.56 -3.43 11.53
N VAL A 44 9.29 -3.21 11.24
CA VAL A 44 8.84 -2.88 9.88
C VAL A 44 9.22 -1.41 9.59
N HIS A 45 9.91 -1.18 8.48
CA HIS A 45 10.32 0.14 8.01
C HIS A 45 9.47 0.61 6.82
N ASP A 46 9.60 1.89 6.47
CA ASP A 46 8.95 2.47 5.31
C ASP A 46 9.32 1.75 4.00
N GLN A 47 10.58 1.33 3.86
CA GLN A 47 11.03 0.57 2.68
C GLN A 47 10.30 -0.76 2.51
N ASP A 48 9.96 -1.44 3.61
CA ASP A 48 9.20 -2.69 3.57
C ASP A 48 7.79 -2.44 3.02
N LEU A 49 7.13 -1.36 3.49
CA LEU A 49 5.82 -0.97 2.99
C LEU A 49 5.85 -0.50 1.54
N ILE A 50 6.87 0.26 1.14
CA ILE A 50 7.08 0.72 -0.25
C ILE A 50 7.26 -0.49 -1.16
N GLN A 51 8.10 -1.44 -0.77
CA GLN A 51 8.33 -2.66 -1.53
C GLN A 51 7.05 -3.49 -1.64
N LEU A 52 6.31 -3.66 -0.54
CA LEU A 52 5.03 -4.37 -0.55
C LEU A 52 4.04 -3.72 -1.52
N VAL A 53 3.87 -2.40 -1.47
CA VAL A 53 2.97 -1.67 -2.37
C VAL A 53 3.39 -1.87 -3.83
N ASN A 54 4.69 -1.87 -4.11
CA ASN A 54 5.19 -2.10 -5.47
C ASN A 54 4.90 -3.54 -5.95
N GLU A 55 5.18 -4.55 -5.13
CA GLU A 55 4.85 -5.95 -5.45
C GLU A 55 3.35 -6.14 -5.71
N LEU A 56 2.49 -5.53 -4.88
CA LEU A 56 1.04 -5.59 -5.05
C LEU A 56 0.58 -4.92 -6.35
N ARG A 57 1.14 -3.76 -6.71
CA ARG A 57 0.86 -3.08 -7.97
C ARG A 57 1.29 -3.93 -9.18
N CYS A 58 2.46 -4.54 -9.12
CA CYS A 58 2.92 -5.47 -10.15
C CYS A 58 2.02 -6.69 -10.30
N ALA A 59 1.39 -7.13 -9.21
CA ALA A 59 0.45 -8.25 -9.19
C ALA A 59 -0.98 -7.87 -9.61
N GLY A 60 -1.22 -6.62 -10.00
CA GLY A 60 -2.52 -6.16 -10.49
C GLY A 60 -3.46 -5.61 -9.42
N ALA A 61 -2.92 -5.08 -8.31
CA ALA A 61 -3.75 -4.39 -7.32
C ALA A 61 -4.43 -3.15 -7.93
N GLU A 62 -5.76 -3.07 -7.79
CA GLU A 62 -6.57 -1.95 -8.28
C GLU A 62 -6.67 -0.82 -7.25
N ALA A 63 -6.67 -1.17 -5.97
CA ALA A 63 -6.69 -0.20 -4.88
C ALA A 63 -5.96 -0.76 -3.65
N ILE A 64 -5.23 0.11 -2.95
CA ILE A 64 -4.45 -0.25 -1.76
C ILE A 64 -4.72 0.78 -0.67
N SER A 65 -4.81 0.34 0.60
CA SER A 65 -4.74 1.23 1.76
C SER A 65 -3.86 0.61 2.86
N ILE A 66 -3.16 1.45 3.60
CA ILE A 66 -2.32 1.08 4.74
C ILE A 66 -2.91 1.74 5.98
N ASN A 67 -3.37 0.96 6.97
CA ASN A 67 -4.04 1.46 8.17
C ASN A 67 -5.09 2.53 7.84
N ASP A 68 -5.97 2.22 6.87
CA ASP A 68 -7.02 3.08 6.33
C ASP A 68 -6.54 4.37 5.62
N GLN A 69 -5.23 4.53 5.39
CA GLN A 69 -4.70 5.56 4.51
C GLN A 69 -4.72 5.04 3.06
N ARG A 70 -5.64 5.57 2.23
CA ARG A 70 -5.75 5.20 0.82
C ARG A 70 -4.51 5.63 0.05
N MET A 71 -3.93 4.71 -0.71
CA MET A 71 -2.81 4.99 -1.60
C MET A 71 -3.32 5.52 -2.95
N GLY A 72 -2.83 6.67 -3.34
CA GLY A 72 -3.08 7.30 -4.63
C GLY A 72 -1.79 7.56 -5.40
N ALA A 73 -1.88 8.37 -6.46
CA ALA A 73 -0.74 8.68 -7.32
C ALA A 73 0.35 9.50 -6.63
N LEU A 74 -0.03 10.37 -5.69
CA LEU A 74 0.89 11.26 -4.95
C LEU A 74 1.08 10.83 -3.49
N SER A 75 0.67 9.62 -3.15
CA SER A 75 0.86 9.09 -1.79
C SER A 75 2.32 8.87 -1.47
N ASP A 76 2.70 9.24 -0.25
CA ASP A 76 4.03 9.05 0.31
C ASP A 76 4.01 8.06 1.47
N ILE A 77 5.12 7.33 1.62
CA ILE A 77 5.42 6.48 2.77
C ILE A 77 6.83 6.84 3.20
N ARG A 78 7.02 7.19 4.47
CA ARG A 78 8.34 7.55 4.99
C ARG A 78 8.48 7.30 6.49
N CYS A 79 9.69 6.95 6.93
CA CYS A 79 10.04 7.02 8.33
C CYS A 79 10.23 8.47 8.78
N SER A 80 9.76 8.78 9.97
CA SER A 80 9.94 10.08 10.64
C SER A 80 10.30 9.82 12.10
N GLY A 81 11.60 9.62 12.36
CA GLY A 81 12.05 9.07 13.62
C GLY A 81 11.55 7.62 13.80
N PRO A 82 11.02 7.28 14.97
CA PRO A 82 10.58 5.90 15.28
C PRO A 82 9.20 5.56 14.69
N VAL A 83 8.60 6.43 13.90
CA VAL A 83 7.25 6.24 13.36
C VAL A 83 7.24 6.30 11.85
N ILE A 84 6.34 5.53 11.23
CA ILE A 84 6.08 5.60 9.80
C ILE A 84 4.93 6.58 9.55
N ARG A 85 5.04 7.37 8.50
CA ARG A 85 3.98 8.23 8.00
C ARG A 85 3.54 7.78 6.62
N VAL A 86 2.22 7.76 6.42
CA VAL A 86 1.56 7.50 5.15
C VAL A 86 0.63 8.67 4.86
N ASN A 87 0.79 9.34 3.74
CA ASN A 87 0.01 10.55 3.40
C ASN A 87 0.08 11.63 4.49
N GLY A 88 1.24 11.78 5.13
CA GLY A 88 1.41 12.70 6.26
C GLY A 88 0.82 12.23 7.60
N SER A 89 -0.02 11.19 7.61
CA SER A 89 -0.61 10.61 8.83
C SER A 89 0.34 9.59 9.46
N GLN A 90 0.49 9.65 10.78
CA GLN A 90 1.28 8.69 11.52
C GLN A 90 0.56 7.35 11.57
N VAL A 91 1.28 6.27 11.25
CA VAL A 91 0.80 4.89 11.34
C VAL A 91 1.74 4.07 12.21
N ALA A 92 1.19 3.08 12.90
CA ALA A 92 1.94 2.17 13.76
C ALA A 92 1.52 0.73 13.50
N GLY A 93 2.41 -0.20 13.82
CA GLY A 93 2.11 -1.63 13.76
C GLY A 93 1.01 -2.05 14.74
N PRO A 94 0.29 -3.14 14.48
CA PRO A 94 0.40 -3.93 13.25
C PRO A 94 -0.09 -3.15 12.01
N PHE A 95 0.66 -3.24 10.92
CA PHE A 95 0.28 -2.58 9.66
C PHE A 95 -0.72 -3.45 8.91
N ARG A 96 -1.91 -2.93 8.69
CA ARG A 96 -2.98 -3.59 7.95
C ARG A 96 -3.10 -3.01 6.56
N ILE A 97 -2.74 -3.80 5.56
CA ILE A 97 -2.78 -3.41 4.16
C ILE A 97 -3.96 -4.12 3.51
N LYS A 98 -5.01 -3.35 3.18
CA LYS A 98 -6.15 -3.83 2.40
C LYS A 98 -5.86 -3.62 0.93
N VAL A 99 -6.07 -4.64 0.12
CA VAL A 99 -5.77 -4.63 -1.31
C VAL A 99 -6.96 -5.19 -2.08
N ILE A 100 -7.52 -4.42 -2.98
CA ILE A 100 -8.56 -4.87 -3.92
C ILE A 100 -7.90 -5.31 -5.21
N GLY A 101 -8.34 -6.44 -5.77
CA GLY A 101 -7.85 -7.05 -6.99
C GLY A 101 -8.13 -8.56 -7.01
N ASP A 102 -7.54 -9.27 -7.99
CA ASP A 102 -7.62 -10.72 -8.02
C ASP A 102 -6.89 -11.32 -6.80
N LYS A 103 -7.69 -11.88 -5.88
CA LYS A 103 -7.18 -12.39 -4.59
C LYS A 103 -6.20 -13.55 -4.73
N ASP A 104 -6.30 -14.34 -5.81
CA ASP A 104 -5.43 -15.48 -6.04
C ASP A 104 -4.09 -15.04 -6.64
N ALA A 105 -4.13 -14.12 -7.60
CA ALA A 105 -2.94 -13.51 -8.17
C ALA A 105 -2.14 -12.72 -7.11
N LEU A 106 -2.82 -11.87 -6.33
CA LEU A 106 -2.20 -11.08 -5.26
C LEU A 106 -1.57 -11.97 -4.17
N TYR A 107 -2.29 -13.01 -3.74
CA TYR A 107 -1.78 -13.97 -2.77
C TYR A 107 -0.53 -14.70 -3.28
N SER A 108 -0.60 -15.21 -4.51
CA SER A 108 0.50 -15.96 -5.14
C SER A 108 1.75 -15.10 -5.30
N ALA A 109 1.60 -13.84 -5.71
CA ALA A 109 2.72 -12.93 -5.90
C ALA A 109 3.52 -12.70 -4.60
N LEU A 110 2.83 -12.58 -3.46
CA LEU A 110 3.51 -12.36 -2.18
C LEU A 110 4.08 -13.63 -1.55
N THR A 111 3.53 -14.82 -1.90
CA THR A 111 3.90 -16.11 -1.29
C THR A 111 4.80 -16.97 -2.18
N ILE A 112 5.19 -16.47 -3.35
CA ILE A 112 6.17 -17.16 -4.21
C ILE A 112 7.47 -17.36 -3.43
N ARG A 113 8.10 -18.51 -3.66
CA ARG A 113 9.37 -18.88 -3.03
C ARG A 113 10.46 -17.84 -3.33
N GLY A 114 11.15 -17.37 -2.29
CA GLY A 114 12.11 -16.25 -2.37
C GLY A 114 11.43 -14.88 -2.55
N GLY A 115 10.09 -14.79 -2.45
CA GLY A 115 9.33 -13.59 -2.64
C GLY A 115 9.31 -12.67 -1.41
N TYR A 116 8.43 -11.67 -1.45
CA TYR A 116 8.35 -10.61 -0.45
C TYR A 116 8.17 -11.17 0.98
N LYS A 117 7.22 -12.10 1.17
CA LYS A 117 6.91 -12.68 2.49
C LYS A 117 8.14 -13.33 3.11
N GLU A 118 8.78 -14.27 2.39
CA GLU A 118 9.96 -14.98 2.91
C GLU A 118 11.12 -14.03 3.22
N ARG A 119 11.37 -13.06 2.35
CA ARG A 119 12.45 -12.08 2.55
C ARG A 119 12.23 -11.24 3.81
N LEU A 120 11.03 -10.73 4.03
CA LEU A 120 10.74 -9.92 5.20
C LEU A 120 10.82 -10.74 6.49
N GLU A 121 10.27 -11.94 6.49
CA GLU A 121 10.26 -12.83 7.67
C GLU A 121 11.67 -13.28 8.09
N GLN A 122 12.64 -13.30 7.17
CA GLN A 122 14.06 -13.57 7.51
C GLN A 122 14.67 -12.53 8.46
N TYR A 123 14.11 -11.32 8.49
CA TYR A 123 14.58 -10.22 9.35
C TYR A 123 13.77 -10.10 10.65
N GLY A 124 12.79 -10.98 10.87
CA GLY A 124 12.03 -11.04 12.12
C GLY A 124 10.57 -10.62 12.07
N PRO A 125 10.13 -9.63 11.27
CA PRO A 125 8.71 -9.31 11.15
C PRO A 125 7.89 -10.49 10.64
N THR A 126 6.59 -10.51 11.00
CA THR A 126 5.66 -11.55 10.55
C THR A 126 4.71 -11.00 9.48
N VAL A 127 4.48 -11.78 8.43
CA VAL A 127 3.57 -11.44 7.32
C VAL A 127 2.41 -12.42 7.28
N THR A 128 1.21 -11.96 7.62
CA THR A 128 -0.03 -12.74 7.50
C THR A 128 -0.84 -12.25 6.30
N ILE A 129 -1.30 -13.16 5.44
CA ILE A 129 -2.08 -12.84 4.24
C ILE A 129 -3.39 -13.61 4.28
N GLN A 130 -4.51 -12.89 4.15
CA GLN A 130 -5.85 -13.46 4.17
C GLN A 130 -6.62 -13.02 2.92
N LYS A 131 -7.13 -13.99 2.15
CA LYS A 131 -8.06 -13.72 1.05
C LYS A 131 -9.40 -13.26 1.60
N ARG A 132 -10.01 -12.27 0.96
CA ARG A 132 -11.30 -11.70 1.34
C ARG A 132 -12.18 -11.58 0.12
N ASP A 133 -13.46 -11.91 0.27
CA ASP A 133 -14.45 -11.75 -0.81
C ASP A 133 -14.96 -10.32 -0.91
N LEU A 134 -14.88 -9.58 0.21
CA LEU A 134 -15.24 -8.18 0.27
C LEU A 134 -14.29 -7.42 1.20
N LEU A 135 -13.69 -6.37 0.67
CA LEU A 135 -12.94 -5.34 1.38
C LEU A 135 -13.50 -3.98 1.02
N GLU A 136 -13.49 -3.07 1.96
CA GLU A 136 -13.82 -1.66 1.75
C GLU A 136 -12.60 -0.81 2.07
N LEU A 137 -12.27 0.08 1.14
CA LEU A 137 -11.16 1.02 1.26
C LEU A 137 -11.71 2.45 1.21
N PRO A 138 -11.25 3.34 2.10
CA PRO A 138 -11.71 4.73 2.11
C PRO A 138 -11.25 5.49 0.86
N ALA A 139 -11.78 6.69 0.69
CA ALA A 139 -11.19 7.69 -0.18
C ALA A 139 -9.87 8.21 0.41
N ILE A 140 -9.04 8.82 -0.42
CA ILE A 140 -7.86 9.55 0.04
C ILE A 140 -8.30 10.74 0.91
N ALA A 141 -7.63 10.96 2.04
CA ALA A 141 -8.05 11.97 3.01
C ALA A 141 -7.93 13.41 2.47
N ALA A 142 -6.94 13.67 1.64
CA ALA A 142 -6.76 14.97 0.98
C ALA A 142 -6.60 14.71 -0.53
N SER A 143 -7.47 15.32 -1.32
CA SER A 143 -7.36 15.26 -2.78
C SER A 143 -6.04 15.92 -3.22
N PRO A 144 -5.25 15.24 -4.06
CA PRO A 144 -4.04 15.85 -4.59
C PRO A 144 -4.41 17.03 -5.50
N GLU A 145 -3.76 18.16 -5.29
CA GLU A 145 -3.87 19.34 -6.14
C GLU A 145 -2.63 19.46 -7.03
N LEU A 146 -2.84 19.86 -8.28
CA LEU A 146 -1.77 20.10 -9.24
C LEU A 146 -1.53 21.61 -9.35
N ASP A 147 -0.56 22.13 -8.61
CA ASP A 147 -0.26 23.57 -8.63
C ASP A 147 0.52 23.98 -9.88
N ARG A 148 1.36 23.10 -10.41
CA ARG A 148 2.32 23.41 -11.48
C ARG A 148 2.11 22.59 -12.75
N ALA A 149 1.74 21.32 -12.62
CA ALA A 149 1.45 20.48 -13.76
C ALA A 149 0.10 20.88 -14.38
N ARG A 150 0.08 20.96 -15.71
CA ARG A 150 -1.12 21.26 -16.49
C ARG A 150 -1.33 20.16 -17.51
N PRO A 151 -2.56 19.69 -17.74
CA PRO A 151 -2.83 18.72 -18.79
C PRO A 151 -2.61 19.37 -20.16
N ILE A 152 -1.99 18.63 -21.07
CA ILE A 152 -1.94 18.99 -22.48
C ILE A 152 -3.22 18.44 -23.10
N LEU A 153 -4.18 19.31 -23.36
CA LEU A 153 -5.43 18.94 -24.02
C LEU A 153 -5.23 18.95 -25.53
N PRO A 154 -5.85 18.03 -26.32
CA PRO A 154 -5.90 18.13 -27.76
C PRO A 154 -6.51 19.48 -28.13
N ALA A 155 -5.93 20.18 -29.12
CA ALA A 155 -6.52 21.40 -29.65
C ALA A 155 -7.96 21.11 -30.08
N GLU A 156 -8.93 21.90 -29.62
CA GLU A 156 -10.31 21.80 -30.10
C GLU A 156 -10.29 21.92 -31.61
N LYS A 157 -10.82 20.90 -32.30
CA LYS A 157 -11.07 21.02 -33.75
C LYS A 157 -11.94 22.25 -33.94
N PRO A 158 -11.54 23.22 -34.81
CA PRO A 158 -12.42 24.33 -35.12
C PRO A 158 -13.76 23.75 -35.58
N ALA A 159 -14.84 24.26 -35.00
CA ALA A 159 -16.18 23.90 -35.44
C ALA A 159 -16.25 24.17 -36.97
N THR A 160 -16.39 23.10 -37.77
CA THR A 160 -16.71 23.23 -39.18
C THR A 160 -18.04 23.91 -39.27
N GLY A 161 -17.99 25.23 -39.58
CA GLY A 161 -19.18 25.98 -39.88
C GLY A 161 -19.88 25.30 -41.07
N GLY A 162 -21.11 24.85 -40.78
CA GLY A 162 -22.00 24.41 -41.84
C GLY A 162 -22.44 25.61 -42.66
N GLU A 163 -22.22 25.57 -43.94
CA GLU A 163 -23.04 26.30 -44.92
C GLU A 163 -24.35 25.61 -45.14
#